data_3d007d599c0311b983341010b472dceb
#
_entry.id   3d007d599c0311b983341010b472dceb
#
_cell.length_a   1.000
_cell.length_b   1.000
_cell.length_c   1.000
_cell.angle_alpha   90.00
_cell.angle_beta   90.00
_cell.angle_gamma   90.00
#
_symmetry.space_group_name_H-M   'P 1'
#
loop_
_entity.id
_entity.type
_entity.pdbx_description
1 polymer ?
#
loop_
_entity_poly.entity_id
_entity_poly.type
_entity_poly.pdbx_seq_one_letter_code
_entity_poly.pdbx_strand_id
1 'polypeptide(L)'
;MLLAGIVAAPTSAFAACMQNRAVYTDRDDNYTLTFRPEESNDLQFSPAPTNEFTIVSNEKPDFKLTGLVVWPEEAVKRPLAMIMYNCGDAGASSEDLEDCSIWQGVVYALKEAAEAEPLPKAEEPAAQTVLFPDLLGALDAYDFGEAKPAEPLTWEAFRFKTCTQEAE
;
A
#
# COMPACT_ATOMS: atom_id res chain seq x y z
N MET A 1 14.17 -32.20 -48.25
CA MET A 1 14.76 -32.03 -46.92
C MET A 1 14.36 -30.62 -46.45
N LEU A 2 13.25 -30.52 -45.71
CA LEU A 2 12.75 -29.22 -45.21
C LEU A 2 13.27 -29.04 -43.78
N LEU A 3 14.08 -28.00 -43.54
CA LEU A 3 14.45 -27.54 -42.20
C LEU A 3 13.33 -26.66 -41.65
N ALA A 4 12.64 -27.14 -40.63
CA ALA A 4 11.71 -26.32 -39.84
C ALA A 4 12.53 -25.52 -38.84
N GLY A 5 12.61 -24.20 -39.05
CA GLY A 5 13.22 -23.28 -38.10
C GLY A 5 12.27 -23.04 -36.92
N ILE A 6 12.67 -23.42 -35.72
CA ILE A 6 11.97 -23.08 -34.45
C ILE A 6 12.31 -21.62 -34.13
N VAL A 7 11.33 -20.75 -34.30
CA VAL A 7 11.42 -19.36 -33.77
C VAL A 7 11.08 -19.41 -32.28
N ALA A 8 12.09 -19.35 -31.43
CA ALA A 8 11.91 -19.12 -30.00
C ALA A 8 11.49 -17.64 -29.78
N ALA A 9 10.23 -17.40 -29.43
CA ALA A 9 9.80 -16.10 -28.96
C ALA A 9 10.52 -15.79 -27.65
N PRO A 10 11.10 -14.56 -27.47
CA PRO A 10 11.64 -14.15 -26.18
C PRO A 10 10.46 -14.01 -25.22
N THR A 11 10.35 -14.92 -24.27
CA THR A 11 9.53 -14.69 -23.07
C THR A 11 10.22 -13.59 -22.29
N SER A 12 9.70 -12.36 -22.39
CA SER A 12 10.07 -11.28 -21.48
C SER A 12 9.66 -11.75 -20.10
N ALA A 13 10.63 -12.25 -19.33
CA ALA A 13 10.47 -12.39 -17.89
C ALA A 13 10.36 -10.97 -17.37
N PHE A 14 9.14 -10.45 -17.23
CA PHE A 14 8.92 -9.28 -16.40
C PHE A 14 9.41 -9.68 -15.00
N ALA A 15 10.48 -9.06 -14.54
CA ALA A 15 10.87 -9.17 -13.15
C ALA A 15 9.62 -8.85 -12.32
N ALA A 16 9.17 -9.82 -11.53
CA ALA A 16 7.95 -9.64 -10.74
C ALA A 16 8.14 -8.40 -9.86
N CYS A 17 7.22 -7.44 -9.96
CA CYS A 17 7.24 -6.27 -9.10
C CYS A 17 7.15 -6.73 -7.65
N MET A 18 8.04 -6.26 -6.80
CA MET A 18 8.01 -6.55 -5.38
C MET A 18 6.98 -5.66 -4.68
N GLN A 19 6.39 -6.14 -3.59
CA GLN A 19 5.34 -5.41 -2.86
C GLN A 19 5.79 -4.02 -2.42
N ASN A 20 7.03 -3.85 -1.95
CA ASN A 20 7.58 -2.57 -1.53
C ASN A 20 7.88 -1.57 -2.67
N ARG A 21 7.54 -1.91 -3.91
CA ARG A 21 7.70 -1.04 -5.10
C ARG A 21 6.43 -0.95 -5.91
N ALA A 22 5.37 -1.56 -5.42
CA ALA A 22 4.11 -1.65 -6.13
C ALA A 22 3.32 -0.34 -6.04
N VAL A 23 2.74 0.05 -7.15
CA VAL A 23 1.83 1.19 -7.26
C VAL A 23 0.46 0.67 -7.67
N TYR A 24 -0.53 1.12 -6.95
CA TYR A 24 -1.93 0.75 -7.13
C TYR A 24 -2.78 1.99 -7.37
N THR A 25 -3.97 1.78 -7.90
CA THR A 25 -4.98 2.82 -8.02
C THR A 25 -6.33 2.28 -7.54
N ASP A 26 -7.19 3.16 -7.05
CA ASP A 26 -8.58 2.82 -6.80
C ASP A 26 -9.33 2.59 -8.13
N ARG A 27 -10.59 2.16 -8.07
CA ARG A 27 -11.37 1.82 -9.27
C ARG A 27 -11.55 3.00 -10.23
N ASP A 28 -11.69 4.19 -9.69
CA ASP A 28 -12.05 5.39 -10.43
C ASP A 28 -10.82 6.24 -10.81
N ASP A 29 -9.61 5.76 -10.47
CA ASP A 29 -8.29 6.40 -10.69
C ASP A 29 -8.17 7.78 -10.00
N ASN A 30 -8.91 7.98 -8.91
CA ASN A 30 -8.89 9.22 -8.12
C ASN A 30 -7.78 9.21 -7.06
N TYR A 31 -7.33 8.02 -6.65
CA TYR A 31 -6.29 7.87 -5.63
C TYR A 31 -5.21 6.90 -6.09
N THR A 32 -3.99 7.24 -5.75
CA THR A 32 -2.81 6.39 -5.98
C THR A 32 -2.25 5.92 -4.64
N LEU A 33 -2.16 4.59 -4.47
CA LEU A 33 -1.49 3.93 -3.36
C LEU A 33 -0.10 3.50 -3.84
N THR A 34 0.94 3.98 -3.19
CA THR A 34 2.34 3.65 -3.53
C THR A 34 3.03 3.03 -2.33
N PHE A 35 3.47 1.79 -2.48
CA PHE A 35 4.38 1.15 -1.53
C PHE A 35 5.81 1.60 -1.80
N ARG A 36 6.60 1.69 -0.73
CA ARG A 36 8.01 2.04 -0.81
C ARG A 36 8.81 1.18 0.16
N PRO A 37 10.11 0.96 -0.12
CA PRO A 37 11.00 0.36 0.85
C PRO A 37 10.99 1.19 2.13
N GLU A 38 11.15 0.54 3.28
CA GLU A 38 11.35 1.24 4.54
C GLU A 38 12.62 2.12 4.41
N GLU A 39 12.43 3.42 4.52
CA GLU A 39 13.56 4.35 4.68
C GLU A 39 13.94 4.31 6.16
N SER A 40 15.07 3.66 6.44
CA SER A 40 15.59 3.32 7.76
C SER A 40 15.22 4.29 8.90
N ASN A 41 14.26 3.93 9.73
CA ASN A 41 14.38 3.85 11.18
C ASN A 41 14.59 5.11 12.02
N ASP A 42 13.85 6.19 11.82
CA ASP A 42 13.67 7.15 12.91
C ASP A 42 12.44 6.83 13.78
N LEU A 43 11.55 5.97 13.31
CA LEU A 43 10.40 5.50 14.09
C LEU A 43 10.75 4.19 14.81
N GLN A 44 10.85 4.24 16.13
CA GLN A 44 11.10 3.06 16.97
C GLN A 44 9.83 2.23 17.14
N PHE A 45 9.33 1.64 16.06
CA PHE A 45 8.27 0.65 16.16
C PHE A 45 8.82 -0.72 16.60
N SER A 46 8.09 -1.40 17.46
CA SER A 46 8.34 -2.79 17.79
C SER A 46 7.04 -3.59 17.66
N PRO A 47 6.93 -4.52 16.70
CA PRO A 47 7.92 -4.89 15.68
C PRO A 47 8.11 -3.81 14.60
N ALA A 48 9.27 -3.84 13.93
CA ALA A 48 9.58 -2.92 12.84
C ALA A 48 8.56 -3.04 11.69
N PRO A 49 8.19 -1.94 11.00
CA PRO A 49 7.36 -2.00 9.81
C PRO A 49 8.02 -2.86 8.73
N THR A 50 7.21 -3.57 7.96
CA THR A 50 7.71 -4.37 6.83
C THR A 50 7.44 -3.71 5.49
N ASN A 51 6.48 -2.81 5.45
CA ASN A 51 6.16 -1.99 4.29
C ASN A 51 5.72 -0.62 4.76
N GLU A 52 6.14 0.40 4.05
CA GLU A 52 5.57 1.74 4.13
C GLU A 52 4.77 2.03 2.87
N PHE A 53 3.79 2.91 2.97
CA PHE A 53 3.02 3.33 1.80
C PHE A 53 2.45 4.73 1.96
N THR A 54 2.04 5.31 0.83
CA THR A 54 1.26 6.54 0.78
C THR A 54 0.00 6.34 -0.04
N ILE A 55 -1.09 7.01 0.35
CA ILE A 55 -2.29 7.15 -0.47
C ILE A 55 -2.43 8.64 -0.78
N VAL A 56 -2.43 9.00 -2.05
CA VAL A 56 -2.44 10.38 -2.53
C VAL A 56 -3.65 10.59 -3.42
N SER A 57 -4.38 11.70 -3.20
CA SER A 57 -5.44 12.12 -4.13
C SER A 57 -4.83 12.65 -5.42
N ASN A 58 -5.26 12.12 -6.56
CA ASN A 58 -4.77 12.56 -7.88
C ASN A 58 -5.29 13.96 -8.24
N GLU A 59 -6.46 14.36 -7.71
CA GLU A 59 -7.01 15.71 -7.85
C GLU A 59 -6.28 16.74 -6.98
N LYS A 60 -5.97 16.34 -5.72
CA LYS A 60 -5.35 17.21 -4.71
C LYS A 60 -4.07 16.54 -4.15
N PRO A 61 -2.93 16.62 -4.85
CA PRO A 61 -1.71 15.89 -4.47
C PRO A 61 -1.15 16.25 -3.10
N ASP A 62 -1.51 17.41 -2.55
CA ASP A 62 -1.15 17.79 -1.18
C ASP A 62 -1.94 16.99 -0.13
N PHE A 63 -3.06 16.38 -0.50
CA PHE A 63 -3.75 15.43 0.35
C PHE A 63 -3.07 14.06 0.26
N LYS A 64 -2.30 13.78 1.28
CA LYS A 64 -1.51 12.56 1.39
C LYS A 64 -1.73 11.90 2.74
N LEU A 65 -2.15 10.65 2.70
CA LEU A 65 -2.15 9.76 3.84
C LEU A 65 -0.85 8.95 3.82
N THR A 66 -0.26 8.73 4.98
CA THR A 66 0.90 7.87 5.15
C THR A 66 0.48 6.60 5.89
N GLY A 67 1.10 5.49 5.57
CA GLY A 67 0.77 4.25 6.22
C GLY A 67 1.97 3.33 6.36
N LEU A 68 1.84 2.41 7.30
CA LEU A 68 2.83 1.37 7.55
C LEU A 68 2.13 0.03 7.76
N VAL A 69 2.83 -1.05 7.47
CA VAL A 69 2.38 -2.42 7.69
C VAL A 69 3.37 -3.11 8.60
N VAL A 70 2.84 -3.77 9.63
CA VAL A 70 3.62 -4.52 10.60
C VAL A 70 3.18 -5.99 10.55
N TRP A 71 4.14 -6.90 10.50
CA TRP A 71 3.89 -8.32 10.68
C TRP A 71 4.22 -8.71 12.12
N PRO A 72 3.20 -9.03 12.95
CA PRO A 72 3.44 -9.49 14.32
C PRO A 72 4.19 -10.83 14.31
N GLU A 73 5.18 -11.00 15.19
CA GLU A 73 6.08 -12.16 15.15
C GLU A 73 5.44 -13.49 15.57
N GLU A 74 4.32 -13.52 16.32
CA GLU A 74 3.89 -14.78 16.91
C GLU A 74 2.46 -15.24 16.59
N ALA A 75 1.45 -14.88 17.26
CA ALA A 75 0.17 -15.60 17.21
C ALA A 75 -0.76 -15.20 16.05
N VAL A 76 -0.63 -14.00 15.54
CA VAL A 76 -1.51 -13.43 14.51
C VAL A 76 -0.76 -13.39 13.18
N LYS A 77 -0.97 -14.41 12.33
CA LYS A 77 -0.36 -14.50 11.00
C LYS A 77 -1.03 -13.54 9.98
N ARG A 78 -1.32 -12.32 10.40
CA ARG A 78 -2.00 -11.32 9.55
C ARG A 78 -1.29 -9.99 9.68
N PRO A 79 -0.98 -9.32 8.55
CA PRO A 79 -0.38 -8.00 8.59
C PRO A 79 -1.37 -6.99 9.14
N LEU A 80 -0.91 -6.20 10.11
CA LEU A 80 -1.63 -5.05 10.63
C LEU A 80 -1.11 -3.79 9.94
N ALA A 81 -2.00 -2.94 9.48
CA ALA A 81 -1.63 -1.66 8.93
C ALA A 81 -2.23 -0.52 9.74
N MET A 82 -1.54 0.60 9.71
CA MET A 82 -1.98 1.88 10.26
C MET A 82 -1.94 2.91 9.13
N ILE A 83 -2.99 3.73 9.03
CA ILE A 83 -3.05 4.87 8.11
C ILE A 83 -3.19 6.13 8.93
N MET A 84 -2.36 7.11 8.61
CA MET A 84 -2.18 8.34 9.38
C MET A 84 -2.29 9.57 8.47
N TYR A 85 -2.66 10.69 9.07
CA TYR A 85 -2.70 11.97 8.40
C TYR A 85 -2.02 13.05 9.24
N ASN A 86 -1.06 13.75 8.63
CA ASN A 86 -0.38 14.92 9.21
C ASN A 86 0.23 14.67 10.60
N CYS A 87 0.90 13.54 10.78
CA CYS A 87 1.52 13.11 12.04
C CYS A 87 2.76 13.93 12.46
N GLY A 88 3.09 15.01 11.80
CA GLY A 88 4.31 15.77 12.10
C GLY A 88 5.59 15.09 11.54
N ASP A 89 6.73 15.64 11.96
CA ASP A 89 8.04 15.18 11.50
C ASP A 89 8.47 13.85 12.16
N ALA A 90 9.39 13.16 11.50
CA ALA A 90 10.00 11.94 12.00
C ALA A 90 10.49 12.07 13.45
N GLY A 91 10.07 11.16 14.32
CA GLY A 91 10.41 11.16 15.75
C GLY A 91 9.19 11.25 16.68
N ALA A 92 7.97 11.23 16.13
CA ALA A 92 6.76 11.15 16.92
C ALA A 92 6.77 9.89 17.81
N SER A 93 6.38 10.07 19.08
CA SER A 93 6.18 8.94 19.99
C SER A 93 5.00 8.06 19.54
N SER A 94 4.87 6.88 20.11
CA SER A 94 3.70 6.02 19.84
C SER A 94 2.37 6.70 20.22
N GLU A 95 2.36 7.55 21.23
CA GLU A 95 1.20 8.34 21.63
C GLU A 95 0.86 9.41 20.57
N ASP A 96 1.86 10.11 20.04
CA ASP A 96 1.65 11.10 18.97
C ASP A 96 1.09 10.45 17.69
N LEU A 97 1.47 9.21 17.42
CA LEU A 97 0.98 8.45 16.25
C LEU A 97 -0.46 7.96 16.43
N GLU A 98 -0.89 7.66 17.66
CA GLU A 98 -2.28 7.31 17.93
C GLU A 98 -3.21 8.51 17.66
N ASP A 99 -2.79 9.72 18.02
CA ASP A 99 -3.58 10.95 17.83
C ASP A 99 -3.79 11.32 16.35
N CYS A 100 -2.85 10.97 15.46
CA CYS A 100 -2.94 11.22 14.03
C CYS A 100 -3.36 9.99 13.23
N SER A 101 -3.61 8.86 13.87
CA SER A 101 -4.09 7.63 13.24
C SER A 101 -5.56 7.75 12.85
N ILE A 102 -5.85 7.53 11.56
CA ILE A 102 -7.20 7.54 11.01
C ILE A 102 -7.79 6.14 11.04
N TRP A 103 -6.97 5.15 10.68
CA TRP A 103 -7.43 3.78 10.53
C TRP A 103 -6.34 2.80 10.97
N GLN A 104 -6.77 1.74 11.65
CA GLN A 104 -5.93 0.60 12.00
C GLN A 104 -6.71 -0.67 11.72
N GLY A 105 -6.07 -1.62 11.05
CA GLY A 105 -6.74 -2.87 10.73
C GLY A 105 -5.85 -3.88 10.02
N VAL A 106 -6.45 -5.02 9.69
CA VAL A 106 -5.79 -6.04 8.88
C VAL A 106 -5.87 -5.65 7.42
N VAL A 107 -4.74 -5.61 6.73
CA VAL A 107 -4.69 -5.40 5.29
C VAL A 107 -4.62 -6.74 4.56
N TYR A 108 -5.37 -6.86 3.47
CA TYR A 108 -5.46 -8.08 2.69
C TYR A 108 -5.01 -7.88 1.24
N ALA A 109 -4.50 -8.95 0.66
CA ALA A 109 -4.41 -9.13 -0.78
C ALA A 109 -5.64 -9.89 -1.28
N LEU A 110 -6.19 -9.50 -2.43
CA LEU A 110 -7.24 -10.26 -3.10
C LEU A 110 -6.68 -10.89 -4.37
N LYS A 111 -6.94 -12.19 -4.54
CA LYS A 111 -6.69 -12.96 -5.75
C LYS A 111 -7.86 -12.86 -6.74
N GLU A 112 -7.67 -13.43 -7.94
CA GLU A 112 -8.65 -13.40 -9.03
C GLU A 112 -10.05 -13.91 -8.65
N ALA A 113 -10.15 -14.86 -7.73
CA ALA A 113 -11.42 -15.41 -7.23
C ALA A 113 -12.00 -14.63 -6.04
N ALA A 114 -11.52 -13.42 -5.76
CA ALA A 114 -11.84 -12.63 -4.56
C ALA A 114 -11.48 -13.35 -3.24
N GLU A 115 -10.56 -14.31 -3.28
CA GLU A 115 -10.01 -14.94 -2.10
C GLU A 115 -9.09 -13.96 -1.39
N ALA A 116 -9.37 -13.72 -0.09
CA ALA A 116 -8.56 -12.84 0.73
C ALA A 116 -7.36 -13.61 1.31
N GLU A 117 -6.17 -13.07 1.10
CA GLU A 117 -4.92 -13.56 1.66
C GLU A 117 -4.23 -12.44 2.45
N PRO A 118 -3.27 -12.77 3.32
CA PRO A 118 -2.41 -11.75 3.90
C PRO A 118 -1.70 -10.93 2.81
N LEU A 119 -1.50 -9.63 3.05
CA LEU A 119 -0.68 -8.80 2.16
C LEU A 119 0.73 -9.42 2.05
N PRO A 120 1.34 -9.50 0.85
CA PRO A 120 2.72 -9.96 0.71
C PRO A 120 3.70 -9.11 1.53
N LYS A 121 4.79 -9.73 1.97
CA LYS A 121 5.90 -9.00 2.58
C LYS A 121 6.62 -8.13 1.54
N ALA A 122 7.44 -7.20 1.99
CA ALA A 122 8.12 -6.21 1.17
C ALA A 122 8.82 -6.79 -0.08
N GLU A 123 9.52 -7.91 0.10
CA GLU A 123 10.33 -8.55 -0.96
C GLU A 123 9.60 -9.71 -1.67
N GLU A 124 8.32 -9.89 -1.40
CA GLU A 124 7.49 -10.86 -2.10
C GLU A 124 6.82 -10.22 -3.34
N PRO A 125 6.40 -11.02 -4.32
CA PRO A 125 5.68 -10.49 -5.49
C PRO A 125 4.44 -9.70 -5.10
N ALA A 126 4.25 -8.55 -5.73
CA ALA A 126 3.16 -7.63 -5.43
C ALA A 126 1.78 -8.27 -5.60
N ALA A 127 0.88 -7.94 -4.70
CA ALA A 127 -0.53 -8.33 -4.77
C ALA A 127 -1.20 -7.75 -6.02
N GLN A 128 -2.18 -8.44 -6.57
CA GLN A 128 -3.01 -7.92 -7.67
C GLN A 128 -3.95 -6.81 -7.19
N THR A 129 -4.47 -6.97 -5.99
CA THR A 129 -5.37 -6.00 -5.34
C THR A 129 -5.05 -5.97 -3.85
N VAL A 130 -4.99 -4.77 -3.29
CA VAL A 130 -4.85 -4.52 -1.84
C VAL A 130 -6.18 -4.02 -1.31
N LEU A 131 -6.64 -4.57 -0.19
CA LEU A 131 -7.90 -4.22 0.47
C LEU A 131 -7.64 -3.73 1.90
N PHE A 132 -8.20 -2.58 2.23
CA PHE A 132 -8.24 -2.00 3.58
C PHE A 132 -9.70 -2.00 4.08
N PRO A 133 -10.16 -3.04 4.77
CA PRO A 133 -11.55 -3.13 5.22
C PRO A 133 -11.92 -1.98 6.16
N ASP A 134 -13.12 -1.43 5.99
CA ASP A 134 -13.66 -0.33 6.80
C ASP A 134 -12.89 1.01 6.70
N LEU A 135 -11.98 1.15 5.74
CA LEU A 135 -11.22 2.39 5.53
C LEU A 135 -12.14 3.56 5.20
N LEU A 136 -13.17 3.35 4.38
CA LEU A 136 -14.10 4.42 3.99
C LEU A 136 -14.82 5.01 5.20
N GLY A 137 -15.27 4.14 6.11
CA GLY A 137 -15.91 4.57 7.35
C GLY A 137 -14.99 5.40 8.25
N ALA A 138 -13.71 5.02 8.34
CA ALA A 138 -12.71 5.75 9.10
C ALA A 138 -12.40 7.12 8.47
N LEU A 139 -12.26 7.18 7.14
CA LEU A 139 -12.03 8.45 6.42
C LEU A 139 -13.22 9.40 6.52
N ASP A 140 -14.44 8.88 6.52
CA ASP A 140 -15.64 9.71 6.66
C ASP A 140 -15.81 10.25 8.08
N ALA A 141 -15.38 9.50 9.08
CA ALA A 141 -15.43 9.90 10.48
C ALA A 141 -14.35 10.94 10.88
N TYR A 142 -13.27 11.03 10.10
CA TYR A 142 -12.15 11.91 10.39
C TYR A 142 -12.38 13.33 9.83
N ASP A 143 -12.13 14.35 10.64
CA ASP A 143 -12.24 15.75 10.22
C ASP A 143 -10.95 16.25 9.56
N PHE A 144 -10.91 16.26 8.25
CA PHE A 144 -9.80 16.79 7.46
C PHE A 144 -9.88 18.32 7.26
N GLY A 145 -10.96 18.97 7.70
CA GLY A 145 -11.20 20.38 7.46
C GLY A 145 -11.15 20.72 5.96
N GLU A 146 -10.47 21.82 5.62
CA GLU A 146 -10.31 22.28 4.22
C GLU A 146 -9.37 21.39 3.39
N ALA A 147 -8.66 20.45 4.02
CA ALA A 147 -7.76 19.54 3.32
C ALA A 147 -8.51 18.41 2.59
N LYS A 148 -9.77 18.14 2.94
CA LYS A 148 -10.57 17.08 2.32
C LYS A 148 -10.66 17.28 0.80
N PRO A 149 -10.32 16.27 -0.04
CA PRO A 149 -10.53 16.34 -1.48
C PRO A 149 -12.01 16.43 -1.84
N ALA A 150 -12.33 17.07 -2.97
CA ALA A 150 -13.71 17.15 -3.46
C ALA A 150 -14.20 15.76 -3.92
N GLU A 151 -13.31 15.00 -4.55
CA GLU A 151 -13.58 13.61 -4.95
C GLU A 151 -13.14 12.66 -3.82
N PRO A 152 -14.07 12.11 -3.02
CA PRO A 152 -13.72 11.20 -1.94
C PRO A 152 -13.26 9.84 -2.48
N LEU A 153 -12.47 9.13 -1.68
CA LEU A 153 -12.22 7.71 -1.93
C LEU A 153 -13.55 6.95 -1.81
N THR A 154 -13.90 6.17 -2.84
CA THR A 154 -15.17 5.43 -2.90
C THR A 154 -15.00 3.92 -2.82
N TRP A 155 -13.76 3.43 -2.81
CA TRP A 155 -13.42 2.00 -2.75
C TRP A 155 -12.27 1.74 -1.79
N GLU A 156 -12.39 0.69 -1.03
CA GLU A 156 -11.37 0.21 -0.07
C GLU A 156 -10.33 -0.70 -0.74
N ALA A 157 -10.55 -1.02 -2.02
CA ALA A 157 -9.70 -1.91 -2.80
C ALA A 157 -8.92 -1.12 -3.87
N PHE A 158 -7.60 -1.34 -3.88
CA PHE A 158 -6.67 -0.73 -4.82
C PHE A 158 -6.10 -1.81 -5.74
N ARG A 159 -6.17 -1.61 -7.06
CA ARG A 159 -5.68 -2.54 -8.07
C ARG A 159 -4.26 -2.19 -8.49
N PHE A 160 -3.45 -3.20 -8.70
CA PHE A 160 -2.09 -3.04 -9.21
C PHE A 160 -2.08 -2.27 -10.54
N LYS A 161 -1.26 -1.24 -10.61
CA LYS A 161 -1.09 -0.36 -11.77
C LYS A 161 0.28 -0.53 -12.40
N THR A 162 1.34 -0.41 -11.61
CA THR A 162 2.72 -0.46 -12.09
C THR A 162 3.70 -0.67 -10.93
N CYS A 163 4.96 -0.68 -11.25
CA CYS A 163 6.08 -0.73 -10.30
C CYS A 163 6.86 0.58 -10.34
N THR A 164 7.28 1.08 -9.20
CA THR A 164 8.28 2.17 -9.18
C THR A 164 9.60 1.65 -9.74
N GLN A 165 10.26 2.45 -10.58
CA GLN A 165 11.61 2.12 -11.05
C GLN A 165 12.61 2.39 -9.93
N GLU A 166 13.67 1.57 -9.87
CA GLU A 166 14.83 1.93 -9.03
C GLU A 166 15.39 3.25 -9.53
N ALA A 167 15.62 4.18 -8.60
CA ALA A 167 16.49 5.31 -8.90
C ALA A 167 17.90 4.74 -9.08
N GLU A 168 18.42 4.79 -10.32
CA GLU A 168 19.82 4.49 -10.63
C GLU A 168 20.78 5.48 -9.96
#